data_903e8e06639e8a1a0f6793f9657fa22e
#
_entry.id   903e8e06639e8a1a0f6793f9657fa22e
#
_cell.length_a   1.000
_cell.length_b   1.000
_cell.length_c   1.000
_cell.angle_alpha   90.00
_cell.angle_beta   90.00
_cell.angle_gamma   90.00
#
_symmetry.space_group_name_H-M   'P 1'
#
loop_
_entity.id
_entity.type
_entity.pdbx_description
1 polymer ?
#
loop_
_entity_poly.entity_id
_entity_poly.type
_entity_poly.pdbx_seq_one_letter_code
_entity_poly.pdbx_strand_id
1 'polypeptide(L)'
;MLKVIQSPAKYLQGPDAAVLFGQYAKNLAESFFVIADDFVMKLAGEKVVNGLQSHDIRCHAERFNGECSHAEINRLMAILQKQGCRGVVGIGGGKTLDTAKAIGYYQKLPVVVIPTIASTDAPTSALSVIYTEAGEFEEYLIYPKNPDMVVM
;
A
#
# COMPACT_ATOMS: atom_id res chain seq x y z
N MET A 1 -1.69 19.47 -28.21
CA MET A 1 -2.13 18.50 -27.18
C MET A 1 -1.07 18.41 -26.10
N LEU A 2 -1.47 18.57 -24.86
CA LEU A 2 -0.56 18.35 -23.72
C LEU A 2 -0.48 16.88 -23.36
N LYS A 3 0.73 16.39 -23.13
CA LYS A 3 0.97 15.03 -22.63
C LYS A 3 1.48 15.13 -21.20
N VAL A 4 0.89 14.37 -20.28
CA VAL A 4 1.26 14.36 -18.87
C VAL A 4 1.75 12.99 -18.49
N ILE A 5 2.92 12.92 -17.88
CA ILE A 5 3.49 11.69 -17.32
C ILE A 5 3.63 11.88 -15.82
N GLN A 6 3.11 10.94 -15.05
CA GLN A 6 3.24 10.89 -13.61
C GLN A 6 3.92 9.58 -13.20
N SER A 7 4.70 9.62 -12.16
CA SER A 7 5.39 8.44 -11.63
C SER A 7 5.39 8.48 -10.10
N PRO A 8 5.66 7.35 -9.42
CA PRO A 8 5.91 7.36 -7.98
C PRO A 8 7.04 8.33 -7.61
N ALA A 9 6.91 8.96 -6.44
CA ALA A 9 7.90 9.93 -5.98
C ALA A 9 9.26 9.27 -5.71
N LYS A 10 9.26 7.99 -5.31
CA LYS A 10 10.49 7.23 -5.04
C LYS A 10 10.30 5.77 -5.45
N TYR A 11 11.32 5.23 -6.10
CA TYR A 11 11.38 3.82 -6.49
C TYR A 11 12.66 3.21 -5.92
N LEU A 12 12.49 2.14 -5.13
CA LEU A 12 13.58 1.40 -4.51
C LEU A 12 13.62 -0.01 -5.08
N GLN A 13 14.77 -0.46 -5.51
CA GLN A 13 14.96 -1.80 -6.05
C GLN A 13 16.30 -2.35 -5.60
N GLY A 14 16.31 -3.61 -5.22
CA GLY A 14 17.55 -4.31 -4.90
C GLY A 14 17.33 -5.46 -3.93
N PRO A 15 18.37 -6.28 -3.69
CA PRO A 15 18.31 -7.32 -2.67
C PRO A 15 17.93 -6.72 -1.31
N ASP A 16 17.05 -7.39 -0.62
CA ASP A 16 16.56 -6.99 0.71
C ASP A 16 15.89 -5.62 0.79
N ALA A 17 15.43 -5.07 -0.35
CA ALA A 17 14.74 -3.78 -0.37
C ALA A 17 13.54 -3.74 0.60
N ALA A 18 12.79 -4.83 0.69
CA ALA A 18 11.64 -4.96 1.60
C ALA A 18 12.03 -4.88 3.09
N VAL A 19 13.29 -5.10 3.43
CA VAL A 19 13.80 -4.96 4.80
C VAL A 19 14.46 -3.59 5.01
N LEU A 20 15.11 -3.07 3.97
CA LEU A 20 15.95 -1.88 4.08
C LEU A 20 15.24 -0.56 3.83
N PHE A 21 14.04 -0.58 3.23
CA PHE A 21 13.37 0.67 2.83
C PHE A 21 12.96 1.57 4.00
N GLY A 22 12.97 1.06 5.23
CA GLY A 22 12.65 1.83 6.43
C GLY A 22 13.49 3.09 6.58
N GLN A 23 14.73 3.08 6.14
CA GLN A 23 15.59 4.27 6.17
C GLN A 23 15.04 5.44 5.33
N TYR A 24 14.24 5.14 4.31
CA TYR A 24 13.56 6.14 3.50
C TYR A 24 12.13 6.40 3.98
N ALA A 25 11.43 5.34 4.41
CA ALA A 25 10.03 5.42 4.85
C ALA A 25 9.86 6.30 6.10
N LYS A 26 10.85 6.36 6.98
CA LYS A 26 10.81 7.21 8.18
C LYS A 26 10.63 8.69 7.88
N ASN A 27 10.99 9.13 6.65
CA ASN A 27 10.77 10.51 6.22
C ASN A 27 9.34 10.77 5.77
N LEU A 28 8.55 9.71 5.54
CA LEU A 28 7.14 9.79 5.16
C LEU A 28 6.23 9.79 6.38
N ALA A 29 6.48 8.89 7.33
CA ALA A 29 5.66 8.75 8.53
C ALA A 29 6.43 8.01 9.63
N GLU A 30 6.01 8.23 10.88
CA GLU A 30 6.57 7.56 12.06
C GLU A 30 5.87 6.23 12.38
N SER A 31 4.74 5.95 11.70
CA SER A 31 3.98 4.72 11.88
C SER A 31 3.30 4.33 10.58
N PHE A 32 3.21 3.02 10.34
CA PHE A 32 2.57 2.49 9.14
C PHE A 32 1.56 1.40 9.46
N PHE A 33 0.46 1.45 8.74
CA PHE A 33 -0.54 0.41 8.67
C PHE A 33 -0.20 -0.50 7.49
N VAL A 34 0.15 -1.75 7.77
CA VAL A 34 0.64 -2.70 6.77
C VAL A 34 -0.48 -3.68 6.43
N ILE A 35 -0.87 -3.75 5.15
CA ILE A 35 -1.88 -4.69 4.69
C ILE A 35 -1.30 -5.69 3.70
N ALA A 36 -1.69 -6.95 3.88
CA ALA A 36 -1.37 -8.06 3.00
C ALA A 36 -2.38 -9.18 3.25
N ASP A 37 -2.56 -10.08 2.28
CA ASP A 37 -3.31 -11.31 2.55
C ASP A 37 -2.48 -12.26 3.45
N ASP A 38 -3.11 -13.32 3.93
CA ASP A 38 -2.46 -14.26 4.87
C ASP A 38 -1.18 -14.89 4.30
N PHE A 39 -1.21 -15.28 3.03
CA PHE A 39 -0.06 -15.90 2.38
C PHE A 39 1.11 -14.91 2.26
N VAL A 40 0.84 -13.72 1.75
CA VAL A 40 1.85 -12.68 1.57
C VAL A 40 2.36 -12.17 2.92
N MET A 41 1.49 -12.10 3.93
CA MET A 41 1.89 -11.68 5.27
C MET A 41 2.96 -12.62 5.84
N LYS A 42 2.78 -13.93 5.67
CA LYS A 42 3.77 -14.93 6.08
C LYS A 42 5.04 -14.91 5.24
N LEU A 43 4.90 -14.66 3.94
CA LEU A 43 6.01 -14.69 3.00
C LEU A 43 6.92 -13.46 3.14
N ALA A 44 6.34 -12.28 3.24
CA ALA A 44 7.06 -11.00 3.17
C ALA A 44 6.66 -10.01 4.28
N GLY A 45 5.43 -10.07 4.77
CA GLY A 45 4.90 -9.07 5.70
C GLY A 45 5.69 -8.96 6.99
N GLU A 46 6.09 -10.08 7.57
CA GLU A 46 6.89 -10.08 8.80
C GLU A 46 8.26 -9.42 8.59
N LYS A 47 8.90 -9.66 7.45
CA LYS A 47 10.17 -9.04 7.09
C LYS A 47 10.03 -7.53 6.94
N VAL A 48 8.94 -7.09 6.31
CA VAL A 48 8.63 -5.66 6.14
C VAL A 48 8.42 -5.00 7.51
N VAL A 49 7.59 -5.59 8.37
CA VAL A 49 7.31 -5.06 9.70
C VAL A 49 8.60 -4.99 10.53
N ASN A 50 9.39 -6.07 10.54
CA ASN A 50 10.65 -6.09 11.27
C ASN A 50 11.64 -5.05 10.73
N GLY A 51 11.70 -4.88 9.42
CA GLY A 51 12.53 -3.87 8.77
C GLY A 51 12.14 -2.45 9.15
N LEU A 52 10.85 -2.15 9.18
CA LEU A 52 10.34 -0.85 9.63
C LEU A 52 10.65 -0.62 11.12
N GLN A 53 10.38 -1.60 11.95
CA GLN A 53 10.63 -1.51 13.40
C GLN A 53 12.11 -1.31 13.72
N SER A 54 13.01 -1.88 12.93
CA SER A 54 14.46 -1.68 13.09
C SER A 54 14.90 -0.24 12.81
N HIS A 55 14.04 0.56 12.19
CA HIS A 55 14.25 1.99 11.94
C HIS A 55 13.37 2.88 12.84
N ASP A 56 12.93 2.34 13.99
CA ASP A 56 12.08 3.05 14.96
C ASP A 56 10.73 3.49 14.41
N ILE A 57 10.20 2.74 13.44
CA ILE A 57 8.88 2.99 12.86
C ILE A 57 7.88 2.01 13.48
N ARG A 58 6.82 2.54 14.08
CA ARG A 58 5.74 1.74 14.65
C ARG A 58 4.86 1.18 13.53
N CYS A 59 4.47 -0.09 13.64
CA CYS A 59 3.65 -0.77 12.65
C CYS A 59 2.45 -1.47 13.28
N HIS A 60 1.35 -1.47 12.54
CA HIS A 60 0.22 -2.37 12.77
C HIS A 60 -0.03 -3.15 11.48
N ALA A 61 0.08 -4.47 11.54
CA ALA A 61 -0.18 -5.35 10.41
C ALA A 61 -1.62 -5.85 10.47
N GLU A 62 -2.34 -5.78 9.34
CA GLU A 62 -3.71 -6.21 9.24
C GLU A 62 -3.93 -7.05 7.99
N ARG A 63 -4.79 -8.06 8.11
CA ARG A 63 -5.15 -8.93 7.01
C ARG A 63 -6.01 -8.20 5.98
N PHE A 64 -5.62 -8.30 4.71
CA PHE A 64 -6.45 -7.94 3.57
C PHE A 64 -7.32 -9.14 3.17
N ASN A 65 -8.64 -8.94 3.07
CA ASN A 65 -9.60 -10.03 2.84
C ASN A 65 -9.76 -10.44 1.37
N GLY A 66 -8.98 -9.88 0.44
CA GLY A 66 -8.86 -10.39 -0.93
C GLY A 66 -9.59 -9.57 -1.99
N GLU A 67 -10.53 -8.69 -1.64
CA GLU A 67 -11.22 -7.87 -2.63
C GLU A 67 -11.06 -6.38 -2.34
N CYS A 68 -10.75 -5.61 -3.40
CA CYS A 68 -10.67 -4.15 -3.32
C CYS A 68 -12.09 -3.58 -3.45
N SER A 69 -12.84 -3.64 -2.36
CA SER A 69 -14.22 -3.15 -2.27
C SER A 69 -14.32 -1.98 -1.31
N HIS A 70 -15.37 -1.17 -1.45
CA HIS A 70 -15.64 -0.09 -0.50
C HIS A 70 -15.81 -0.62 0.93
N ALA A 71 -16.45 -1.77 1.11
CA ALA A 71 -16.61 -2.40 2.41
C ALA A 71 -15.26 -2.74 3.05
N GLU A 72 -14.35 -3.33 2.28
CA GLU A 72 -13.02 -3.68 2.77
C GLU A 72 -12.17 -2.44 3.06
N ILE A 73 -12.21 -1.45 2.17
CA ILE A 73 -11.51 -0.16 2.38
C ILE A 73 -12.00 0.49 3.67
N ASN A 74 -13.32 0.56 3.88
CA ASN A 74 -13.91 1.14 5.09
C ASN A 74 -13.53 0.35 6.35
N ARG A 75 -13.53 -0.98 6.28
CA ARG A 75 -13.12 -1.83 7.41
C ARG A 75 -11.68 -1.55 7.82
N LEU A 76 -10.78 -1.51 6.85
CA LEU A 76 -9.36 -1.28 7.10
C LEU A 76 -9.10 0.15 7.59
N MET A 77 -9.79 1.15 7.03
CA MET A 77 -9.65 2.54 7.49
C MET A 77 -10.06 2.70 8.96
N ALA A 78 -11.13 2.03 9.39
CA ALA A 78 -11.58 2.08 10.78
C ALA A 78 -10.49 1.53 11.73
N ILE A 79 -9.85 0.43 11.35
CA ILE A 79 -8.76 -0.16 12.13
C ILE A 79 -7.53 0.77 12.14
N LEU A 80 -7.17 1.32 10.98
CA LEU A 80 -6.07 2.28 10.86
C LEU A 80 -6.25 3.46 11.80
N GLN A 81 -7.45 4.05 11.80
CA GLN A 81 -7.78 5.20 12.66
C GLN A 81 -7.66 4.84 14.14
N LYS A 82 -8.16 3.67 14.53
CA LYS A 82 -8.08 3.18 15.90
C LYS A 82 -6.63 2.97 16.33
N GLN A 83 -5.78 2.48 15.43
CA GLN A 83 -4.36 2.26 15.69
C GLN A 83 -3.53 3.55 15.59
N GLY A 84 -4.08 4.61 15.04
CA GLY A 84 -3.40 5.89 14.91
C GLY A 84 -2.22 5.88 13.95
N CYS A 85 -2.22 5.01 12.94
CA CYS A 85 -1.15 4.94 11.94
C CYS A 85 -1.17 6.17 11.04
N ARG A 86 0.03 6.60 10.61
CA ARG A 86 0.23 7.83 9.84
C ARG A 86 0.68 7.58 8.41
N GLY A 87 0.77 6.35 7.98
CA GLY A 87 1.07 5.94 6.61
C GLY A 87 0.52 4.55 6.34
N VAL A 88 0.52 4.15 5.07
CA VAL A 88 -0.02 2.86 4.63
C VAL A 88 1.02 2.13 3.79
N VAL A 89 1.21 0.85 4.06
CA VAL A 89 2.01 -0.05 3.23
C VAL A 89 1.10 -1.16 2.72
N GLY A 90 1.04 -1.33 1.40
CA GLY A 90 0.37 -2.47 0.77
C GLY A 90 1.40 -3.44 0.20
N ILE A 91 1.29 -4.72 0.54
CA ILE A 91 2.18 -5.78 0.06
C ILE A 91 1.33 -6.82 -0.66
N GLY A 92 1.59 -7.06 -1.93
CA GLY A 92 0.84 -8.07 -2.68
C GLY A 92 0.66 -7.77 -4.15
N GLY A 93 -0.43 -8.26 -4.69
CA GLY A 93 -0.86 -8.02 -6.06
C GLY A 93 -1.72 -6.76 -6.19
N GLY A 94 -2.27 -6.57 -7.39
CA GLY A 94 -3.00 -5.35 -7.74
C GLY A 94 -4.13 -4.97 -6.80
N LYS A 95 -4.93 -5.93 -6.34
CA LYS A 95 -6.06 -5.65 -5.43
C LYS A 95 -5.60 -5.13 -4.07
N THR A 96 -4.54 -5.69 -3.52
CA THR A 96 -3.97 -5.23 -2.26
C THR A 96 -3.38 -3.82 -2.41
N LEU A 97 -2.62 -3.60 -3.49
CA LEU A 97 -1.98 -2.31 -3.75
C LEU A 97 -3.02 -1.22 -4.00
N ASP A 98 -4.08 -1.53 -4.77
CA ASP A 98 -5.18 -0.61 -5.01
C ASP A 98 -5.94 -0.26 -3.73
N THR A 99 -6.12 -1.22 -2.84
CA THR A 99 -6.73 -0.98 -1.52
C THR A 99 -5.87 -0.05 -0.67
N ALA A 100 -4.55 -0.27 -0.62
CA ALA A 100 -3.63 0.61 0.09
C ALA A 100 -3.68 2.05 -0.45
N LYS A 101 -3.70 2.21 -1.77
CA LYS A 101 -3.82 3.53 -2.41
C LYS A 101 -5.13 4.23 -2.04
N ALA A 102 -6.25 3.50 -2.04
CA ALA A 102 -7.55 4.05 -1.66
C ALA A 102 -7.56 4.53 -0.21
N ILE A 103 -7.02 3.72 0.71
CA ILE A 103 -6.92 4.08 2.12
C ILE A 103 -6.09 5.37 2.28
N GLY A 104 -4.91 5.42 1.67
CA GLY A 104 -4.04 6.59 1.74
C GLY A 104 -4.71 7.85 1.18
N TYR A 105 -5.44 7.72 0.09
CA TYR A 105 -6.19 8.82 -0.51
C TYR A 105 -7.26 9.37 0.44
N TYR A 106 -8.12 8.49 0.97
CA TYR A 106 -9.22 8.91 1.85
C TYR A 106 -8.71 9.47 3.18
N GLN A 107 -7.64 8.91 3.72
CA GLN A 107 -7.08 9.33 5.00
C GLN A 107 -6.02 10.44 4.84
N LYS A 108 -5.67 10.82 3.61
CA LYS A 108 -4.62 11.80 3.30
C LYS A 108 -3.28 11.43 3.92
N LEU A 109 -2.89 10.17 3.74
CA LEU A 109 -1.67 9.60 4.27
C LEU A 109 -0.73 9.15 3.14
N PRO A 110 0.58 9.14 3.38
CA PRO A 110 1.54 8.60 2.40
C PRO A 110 1.33 7.10 2.21
N VAL A 111 1.58 6.63 0.99
CA VAL A 111 1.39 5.25 0.57
C VAL A 111 2.69 4.68 0.05
N VAL A 112 3.08 3.53 0.59
CA VAL A 112 4.17 2.68 0.09
C VAL A 112 3.54 1.41 -0.47
N VAL A 113 3.94 1.02 -1.67
CA VAL A 113 3.49 -0.24 -2.27
C VAL A 113 4.68 -1.17 -2.52
N ILE A 114 4.50 -2.43 -2.16
CA ILE A 114 5.50 -3.49 -2.31
C ILE A 114 4.86 -4.61 -3.14
N PRO A 115 4.98 -4.56 -4.49
CA PRO A 115 4.39 -5.58 -5.33
C PRO A 115 5.10 -6.92 -5.18
N THR A 116 4.34 -8.01 -5.17
CA THR A 116 4.86 -9.38 -5.11
C THR A 116 4.80 -10.07 -6.48
N ILE A 117 4.13 -9.46 -7.45
CA ILE A 117 4.04 -9.92 -8.83
C ILE A 117 4.22 -8.73 -9.77
N ALA A 118 4.82 -8.99 -10.93
CA ALA A 118 5.10 -7.96 -11.95
C ALA A 118 4.02 -7.90 -13.05
N SER A 119 2.82 -8.41 -12.79
CA SER A 119 1.76 -8.54 -13.79
C SER A 119 0.72 -7.42 -13.76
N THR A 120 0.95 -6.35 -13.02
CA THR A 120 0.02 -5.24 -12.86
C THR A 120 0.73 -3.89 -12.93
N ASP A 121 0.02 -2.87 -13.39
CA ASP A 121 0.49 -1.47 -13.36
C ASP A 121 0.13 -0.74 -12.05
N ALA A 122 -0.53 -1.42 -11.12
CA ALA A 122 -0.95 -0.84 -9.84
C ALA A 122 0.16 -0.10 -9.08
N PRO A 123 1.42 -0.59 -9.06
CA PRO A 123 2.50 0.13 -8.37
C PRO A 123 2.81 1.50 -8.95
N THR A 124 2.55 1.72 -10.22
CA THR A 124 2.95 2.93 -10.94
C THR A 124 1.78 3.71 -11.53
N SER A 125 0.57 3.51 -11.00
CA SER A 125 -0.62 4.20 -11.47
C SER A 125 -1.28 5.02 -10.35
N ALA A 126 -1.90 6.12 -10.75
CA ALA A 126 -2.62 7.01 -9.85
C ALA A 126 -4.12 6.69 -9.89
N LEU A 127 -4.45 5.41 -9.83
CA LEU A 127 -5.84 4.95 -9.78
C LEU A 127 -5.96 3.63 -9.04
N SER A 128 -7.17 3.33 -8.57
CA SER A 128 -7.54 2.01 -8.08
C SER A 128 -8.78 1.54 -8.79
N VAL A 129 -8.85 0.23 -9.04
CA VAL A 129 -10.03 -0.43 -9.55
C VAL A 129 -10.82 -0.95 -8.35
N ILE A 130 -12.06 -0.48 -8.22
CA ILE A 130 -12.96 -0.87 -7.14
C ILE A 130 -13.92 -1.94 -7.63
N TYR A 131 -14.06 -3.00 -6.85
CA TYR A 131 -14.94 -4.12 -7.10
C TYR A 131 -16.03 -4.20 -6.03
N THR A 132 -17.15 -4.84 -6.37
CA THR A 132 -18.13 -5.25 -5.37
C THR A 132 -17.55 -6.36 -4.51
N GLU A 133 -18.20 -6.66 -3.39
CA GLU A 133 -17.79 -7.79 -2.54
C GLU A 133 -17.86 -9.14 -3.27
N ALA A 134 -18.70 -9.23 -4.32
CA ALA A 134 -18.81 -10.41 -5.19
C ALA A 134 -17.69 -10.48 -6.25
N GLY A 135 -16.82 -9.47 -6.33
CA GLY A 135 -15.72 -9.44 -7.30
C GLY A 135 -16.08 -8.88 -8.65
N GLU A 136 -17.21 -8.20 -8.78
CA GLU A 136 -17.63 -7.54 -10.02
C GLU A 136 -17.10 -6.11 -10.06
N PHE A 137 -16.69 -5.64 -11.24
CA PHE A 137 -16.24 -4.26 -11.43
C PHE A 137 -17.33 -3.26 -11.00
N GLU A 138 -16.93 -2.25 -10.23
CA GLU A 138 -17.83 -1.19 -9.77
C GLU A 138 -17.42 0.17 -10.32
N GLU A 139 -16.19 0.62 -10.07
CA GLU A 139 -15.72 1.93 -10.52
C GLU A 139 -14.19 2.05 -10.49
N TYR A 140 -13.69 3.12 -11.10
CA TYR A 140 -12.32 3.57 -10.93
C TYR A 140 -12.28 4.72 -9.92
N LEU A 141 -11.30 4.68 -8.98
CA LEU A 141 -10.91 5.84 -8.20
C LEU A 141 -9.65 6.42 -8.82
N ILE A 142 -9.70 7.68 -9.21
CA ILE A 142 -8.58 8.39 -9.83
C ILE A 142 -7.99 9.35 -8.82
N TYR A 143 -6.67 9.31 -8.64
CA TYR A 143 -5.95 10.07 -7.64
C TYR A 143 -5.13 11.20 -8.28
N PRO A 144 -4.83 12.29 -7.51
CA PRO A 144 -3.98 13.37 -8.01
C PRO A 144 -2.51 12.98 -8.14
N LYS A 145 -2.07 11.90 -7.51
CA LYS A 145 -0.67 11.46 -7.52
C LYS A 145 -0.54 9.95 -7.48
N ASN A 146 0.61 9.46 -7.92
CA ASN A 146 1.06 8.07 -7.76
C ASN A 146 1.41 7.77 -6.29
N PRO A 147 1.64 6.49 -5.90
CA PRO A 147 2.19 6.16 -4.60
C PRO A 147 3.46 6.94 -4.28
N ASP A 148 3.68 7.22 -3.00
CA ASP A 148 4.85 7.97 -2.54
C ASP A 148 6.14 7.15 -2.68
N MET A 149 6.04 5.83 -2.59
CA MET A 149 7.19 4.95 -2.70
C MET A 149 6.76 3.58 -3.25
N VAL A 150 7.59 3.05 -4.15
CA VAL A 150 7.50 1.67 -4.65
C VAL A 150 8.77 0.94 -4.23
N VAL A 151 8.62 -0.26 -3.67
CA VAL A 151 9.72 -1.10 -3.20
C VAL A 151 9.65 -2.45 -3.91
N MET A 152 10.72 -2.81 -4.64
CA MET A 152 10.80 -4.05 -5.43
C MET A 152 11.89 -4.97 -4.92
#